data_6469827863f951e11337ca8e2fdd4aa4
#
_entry.id   6469827863f951e11337ca8e2fdd4aa4
#
_cell.length_a   1.000
_cell.length_b   1.000
_cell.length_c   1.000
_cell.angle_alpha   90.00
_cell.angle_beta   90.00
_cell.angle_gamma   90.00
#
_symmetry.space_group_name_H-M   'P 1'
#
loop_
_entity.id
_entity.type
_entity.pdbx_description
1 polymer ?
#
loop_
_entity_poly.entity_id
_entity_poly.type
_entity_poly.pdbx_seq_one_letter_code
_entity_poly.pdbx_strand_id
1 'polypeptide(L)'
;MKFGEITKIKGLETTRGFRDNLQRLGVDMPCDDIVESGPSSPLASPLVVGPLKVGNRFAIQPMEGWDGTTDGKASDNTVRRWRHFGLSGAKLIWGGEAVAVRHDGRANPNQLVMCAANQASISALRDTLVAAHREAMADDSGLVIGLQLTHSGRFCKPNDRTRFEPHILYRHPILDRKFHTATDHPLMSDGAIRALIDDYVFAARRAWDSGYQFVDLKHCHGYLGHEFLSAKTREGEFGGSLENRTRFLRELVAGIRAEAPGLEIGVRVSAVDFVPFKPDPAQAEPDELGPGVPDDHAACLPYRYAFGVDEATPTQADLSETRTFLAIAQDLGIRLVNITLGSPYYNPHLTRPAMYPPSDGYKPPEDPLLGVLRHLATVRDLKRDFPQLAFMGSGYTYLQEFLPNVAQAVVRQGWTDFVGLGRMVLAYPELPADVLAGRPLQRKRLCRSFSDCTTAPRNGLVSGCYPLDAHYKKSPEMVRLTAAKKAAHLA
;
A
#
# COMPACT_ATOMS: atom_id res chain seq x y z
N MET A 1 5.95 13.88 21.59
CA MET A 1 4.52 14.28 21.61
C MET A 1 3.76 13.24 22.41
N LYS A 2 2.96 13.64 23.38
CA LYS A 2 2.12 12.69 24.11
C LYS A 2 0.90 12.33 23.26
N PHE A 3 0.46 11.08 23.32
CA PHE A 3 -0.71 10.60 22.55
C PHE A 3 -1.98 11.45 22.75
N GLY A 4 -2.18 11.99 23.96
CA GLY A 4 -3.29 12.89 24.27
C GLY A 4 -3.22 14.28 23.61
N GLU A 5 -2.08 14.65 23.04
CA GLU A 5 -1.87 15.94 22.36
C GLU A 5 -2.26 15.89 20.88
N ILE A 6 -2.49 14.69 20.31
CA ILE A 6 -2.91 14.52 18.92
C ILE A 6 -4.37 14.95 18.78
N THR A 7 -4.63 15.93 17.94
CA THR A 7 -5.98 16.40 17.68
C THR A 7 -6.78 15.37 16.89
N LYS A 8 -7.91 14.94 17.44
CA LYS A 8 -8.83 14.02 16.72
C LYS A 8 -9.50 14.76 15.57
N ILE A 9 -9.26 14.31 14.34
CA ILE A 9 -9.85 14.91 13.12
C ILE A 9 -11.37 15.05 13.23
N LYS A 10 -12.05 14.05 13.79
CA LYS A 10 -13.51 14.08 14.03
C LYS A 10 -13.99 15.31 14.83
N GLY A 11 -13.13 15.87 15.67
CA GLY A 11 -13.45 17.06 16.49
C GLY A 11 -13.29 18.39 15.75
N LEU A 12 -12.69 18.36 14.56
CA LEU A 12 -12.56 19.53 13.69
C LEU A 12 -13.83 19.63 12.83
N GLU A 13 -14.73 20.53 13.14
CA GLU A 13 -16.07 20.58 12.53
C GLU A 13 -16.09 21.25 11.16
N THR A 14 -15.11 22.12 10.88
CA THR A 14 -15.05 22.95 9.68
C THR A 14 -13.69 22.89 9.00
N THR A 15 -13.64 23.23 7.70
CA THR A 15 -12.39 23.37 6.94
C THR A 15 -11.48 24.44 7.55
N ARG A 16 -12.06 25.53 8.11
CA ARG A 16 -11.29 26.52 8.86
C ARG A 16 -10.60 25.89 10.07
N GLY A 17 -11.35 25.18 10.94
CA GLY A 17 -10.78 24.51 12.11
C GLY A 17 -9.71 23.46 11.71
N PHE A 18 -9.89 22.78 10.57
CA PHE A 18 -8.88 21.89 10.04
C PHE A 18 -7.60 22.64 9.64
N ARG A 19 -7.70 23.75 8.92
CA ARG A 19 -6.54 24.59 8.54
C ARG A 19 -5.85 25.22 9.76
N ASP A 20 -6.61 25.70 10.74
CA ASP A 20 -6.04 26.22 11.99
C ASP A 20 -5.21 25.12 12.70
N ASN A 21 -5.68 23.87 12.69
CA ASN A 21 -4.91 22.73 13.22
C ASN A 21 -3.67 22.42 12.38
N LEU A 22 -3.74 22.48 11.05
CA LEU A 22 -2.55 22.32 10.18
C LEU A 22 -1.51 23.40 10.48
N GLN A 23 -1.93 24.65 10.60
CA GLN A 23 -1.06 25.78 10.93
C GLN A 23 -0.38 25.57 12.31
N ARG A 24 -1.14 25.13 13.31
CA ARG A 24 -0.59 24.81 14.65
C ARG A 24 0.50 23.73 14.59
N LEU A 25 0.37 22.78 13.67
CA LEU A 25 1.34 21.70 13.45
C LEU A 25 2.50 22.10 12.52
N GLY A 26 2.47 23.31 11.95
CA GLY A 26 3.45 23.71 10.91
C GLY A 26 3.30 22.93 9.60
N VAL A 27 2.09 22.44 9.31
CA VAL A 27 1.79 21.59 8.13
C VAL A 27 1.21 22.45 7.02
N ASP A 28 1.94 22.61 5.93
CA ASP A 28 1.46 23.27 4.71
C ASP A 28 0.82 22.21 3.77
N MET A 29 -0.47 21.97 3.96
CA MET A 29 -1.25 21.01 3.19
C MET A 29 -2.42 21.73 2.49
N PRO A 30 -2.54 21.62 1.16
CA PRO A 30 -3.66 22.20 0.42
C PRO A 30 -4.99 21.61 0.89
N CYS A 31 -5.98 22.50 1.07
CA CYS A 31 -7.33 22.12 1.49
C CYS A 31 -8.34 23.14 0.94
N ASP A 32 -9.20 22.71 0.03
CA ASP A 32 -10.27 23.57 -0.51
C ASP A 32 -11.41 23.75 0.50
N ASP A 33 -12.05 24.90 0.50
CA ASP A 33 -13.20 25.16 1.38
C ASP A 33 -14.42 24.36 0.95
N ILE A 34 -14.65 24.28 -0.36
CA ILE A 34 -15.82 23.65 -0.97
C ILE A 34 -15.35 22.51 -1.85
N VAL A 35 -15.98 21.36 -1.70
CA VAL A 35 -15.78 20.21 -2.59
C VAL A 35 -16.73 20.36 -3.78
N GLU A 36 -16.15 20.45 -4.97
CA GLU A 36 -16.89 20.51 -6.23
C GLU A 36 -17.40 19.12 -6.62
N SER A 37 -18.54 19.06 -7.27
CA SER A 37 -19.18 17.83 -7.73
C SER A 37 -19.55 17.91 -9.21
N GLY A 38 -19.91 16.78 -9.78
CA GLY A 38 -20.27 16.69 -11.20
C GLY A 38 -19.06 16.83 -12.13
N PRO A 39 -19.30 17.04 -13.45
CA PRO A 39 -18.25 16.99 -14.48
C PRO A 39 -17.16 18.06 -14.35
N SER A 40 -17.45 19.19 -13.69
CA SER A 40 -16.50 20.29 -13.48
C SER A 40 -15.52 20.05 -12.33
N SER A 41 -15.79 19.07 -11.47
CA SER A 41 -14.92 18.73 -10.34
C SER A 41 -13.55 18.26 -10.84
N PRO A 42 -12.44 18.76 -10.28
CA PRO A 42 -11.11 18.22 -10.55
C PRO A 42 -11.02 16.70 -10.35
N LEU A 43 -11.75 16.17 -9.37
CA LEU A 43 -11.78 14.75 -9.06
C LEU A 43 -12.55 13.91 -10.10
N ALA A 44 -13.47 14.53 -10.87
CA ALA A 44 -14.20 13.88 -11.95
C ALA A 44 -13.44 13.90 -13.30
N SER A 45 -12.38 14.69 -13.41
CA SER A 45 -11.66 14.84 -14.68
C SER A 45 -10.98 13.52 -15.10
N PRO A 46 -11.13 13.09 -16.38
CA PRO A 46 -10.43 11.89 -16.86
C PRO A 46 -8.93 12.14 -17.05
N LEU A 47 -8.17 11.05 -17.13
CA LEU A 47 -6.75 11.09 -17.49
C LEU A 47 -6.43 9.98 -18.49
N VAL A 48 -5.65 10.32 -19.53
CA VAL A 48 -5.10 9.34 -20.46
C VAL A 48 -3.66 9.03 -20.05
N VAL A 49 -3.37 7.74 -19.86
CA VAL A 49 -2.03 7.23 -19.51
C VAL A 49 -1.65 6.15 -20.51
N GLY A 50 -0.86 6.50 -21.53
CA GLY A 50 -0.61 5.61 -22.65
C GLY A 50 -1.91 5.21 -23.35
N PRO A 51 -2.19 3.90 -23.51
CA PRO A 51 -3.43 3.43 -24.10
C PRO A 51 -4.62 3.46 -23.12
N LEU A 52 -4.38 3.68 -21.84
CA LEU A 52 -5.41 3.63 -20.79
C LEU A 52 -6.10 4.98 -20.64
N LYS A 53 -7.44 4.99 -20.69
CA LYS A 53 -8.25 6.16 -20.36
C LYS A 53 -8.94 5.92 -19.04
N VAL A 54 -8.50 6.62 -17.99
CA VAL A 54 -9.08 6.53 -16.64
C VAL A 54 -10.15 7.62 -16.47
N GLY A 55 -11.36 7.26 -16.07
CA GLY A 55 -12.52 8.13 -16.13
C GLY A 55 -12.64 9.18 -15.01
N ASN A 56 -11.89 9.03 -13.90
CA ASN A 56 -11.82 10.03 -12.81
C ASN A 56 -10.52 9.89 -12.02
N ARG A 57 -10.33 10.72 -11.00
CA ARG A 57 -9.08 10.79 -10.22
C ARG A 57 -9.07 9.95 -8.94
N PHE A 58 -10.13 9.21 -8.65
CA PHE A 58 -10.13 8.26 -7.54
C PHE A 58 -9.56 6.92 -7.95
N ALA A 59 -8.73 6.36 -7.06
CA ALA A 59 -8.14 5.06 -7.26
C ALA A 59 -8.26 4.18 -5.98
N ILE A 60 -8.37 2.87 -6.17
CA ILE A 60 -8.39 1.90 -5.09
C ILE A 60 -7.02 1.24 -4.97
N GLN A 61 -6.44 1.30 -3.76
CA GLN A 61 -5.17 0.67 -3.43
C GLN A 61 -5.31 -0.86 -3.36
N PRO A 62 -4.29 -1.63 -3.77
CA PRO A 62 -4.26 -3.07 -3.51
C PRO A 62 -4.17 -3.35 -2.00
N MET A 63 -5.02 -4.24 -1.52
CA MET A 63 -5.14 -4.58 -0.10
C MET A 63 -5.28 -6.08 0.08
N GLU A 64 -4.27 -6.70 0.72
CA GLU A 64 -4.31 -8.12 1.06
C GLU A 64 -5.38 -8.39 2.12
N GLY A 65 -6.38 -9.21 1.79
CA GLY A 65 -7.45 -9.56 2.72
C GLY A 65 -7.10 -10.67 3.70
N TRP A 66 -6.12 -11.49 3.39
CA TRP A 66 -5.77 -12.69 4.15
C TRP A 66 -6.99 -13.63 4.32
N ASP A 67 -7.86 -13.63 3.35
CA ASP A 67 -9.18 -14.25 3.37
C ASP A 67 -9.47 -15.17 2.18
N GLY A 68 -8.49 -15.40 1.32
CA GLY A 68 -8.59 -16.43 0.28
C GLY A 68 -8.57 -17.85 0.87
N THR A 69 -8.68 -18.83 0.00
CA THR A 69 -8.57 -20.24 0.38
C THR A 69 -7.11 -20.67 0.51
N THR A 70 -6.84 -21.79 1.16
CA THR A 70 -5.47 -22.29 1.36
C THR A 70 -4.80 -22.71 0.05
N ASP A 71 -5.58 -23.07 -0.98
CA ASP A 71 -5.09 -23.36 -2.33
C ASP A 71 -4.93 -22.10 -3.21
N GLY A 72 -5.16 -20.91 -2.64
CA GLY A 72 -4.85 -19.62 -3.29
C GLY A 72 -5.96 -19.06 -4.18
N LYS A 73 -7.21 -19.53 -4.03
CA LYS A 73 -8.40 -19.00 -4.72
C LYS A 73 -9.12 -17.96 -3.89
N ALA A 74 -10.04 -17.24 -4.53
CA ALA A 74 -10.94 -16.32 -3.86
C ALA A 74 -11.93 -17.05 -2.95
N SER A 75 -12.19 -16.50 -1.77
CA SER A 75 -13.32 -16.87 -0.89
C SER A 75 -14.49 -15.89 -1.06
N ASP A 76 -15.62 -16.15 -0.40
CA ASP A 76 -16.76 -15.23 -0.38
C ASP A 76 -16.38 -13.84 0.18
N ASN A 77 -15.49 -13.77 1.16
CA ASN A 77 -14.98 -12.50 1.68
C ASN A 77 -14.15 -11.75 0.65
N THR A 78 -13.31 -12.45 -0.11
CA THR A 78 -12.54 -11.86 -1.21
C THR A 78 -13.49 -11.33 -2.30
N VAL A 79 -14.48 -12.13 -2.73
CA VAL A 79 -15.50 -11.76 -3.73
C VAL A 79 -16.28 -10.53 -3.24
N ARG A 80 -16.73 -10.52 -1.98
CA ARG A 80 -17.44 -9.39 -1.37
C ARG A 80 -16.59 -8.11 -1.41
N ARG A 81 -15.30 -8.18 -1.10
CA ARG A 81 -14.40 -7.03 -1.13
C ARG A 81 -14.25 -6.48 -2.55
N TRP A 82 -14.08 -7.34 -3.54
CA TRP A 82 -13.99 -6.92 -4.95
C TRP A 82 -15.30 -6.32 -5.47
N ARG A 83 -16.45 -6.85 -5.04
CA ARG A 83 -17.74 -6.22 -5.31
C ARG A 83 -17.80 -4.80 -4.72
N HIS A 84 -17.33 -4.60 -3.51
CA HIS A 84 -17.26 -3.26 -2.89
C HIS A 84 -16.34 -2.29 -3.66
N PHE A 85 -15.24 -2.76 -4.23
CA PHE A 85 -14.41 -1.92 -5.10
C PHE A 85 -15.17 -1.48 -6.36
N GLY A 86 -15.99 -2.35 -6.95
CA GLY A 86 -16.88 -2.00 -8.05
C GLY A 86 -17.89 -0.93 -7.68
N LEU A 87 -18.52 -1.02 -6.50
CA LEU A 87 -19.50 -0.05 -6.01
C LEU A 87 -18.90 1.34 -5.72
N SER A 88 -17.57 1.46 -5.68
CA SER A 88 -16.91 2.68 -5.22
C SER A 88 -17.07 3.88 -6.15
N GLY A 89 -17.28 3.66 -7.44
CA GLY A 89 -17.24 4.70 -8.45
C GLY A 89 -15.84 5.19 -8.82
N ALA A 90 -14.78 4.70 -8.17
CA ALA A 90 -13.40 4.95 -8.60
C ALA A 90 -13.15 4.29 -9.97
N LYS A 91 -12.45 4.97 -10.85
CA LYS A 91 -12.17 4.50 -12.21
C LYS A 91 -10.77 3.87 -12.37
N LEU A 92 -9.92 3.89 -11.34
CA LEU A 92 -8.67 3.17 -11.32
C LEU A 92 -8.65 2.17 -10.16
N ILE A 93 -8.64 0.89 -10.46
CA ILE A 93 -8.45 -0.16 -9.47
C ILE A 93 -7.01 -0.64 -9.62
N TRP A 94 -6.12 -0.20 -8.71
CA TRP A 94 -4.68 -0.44 -8.87
C TRP A 94 -4.26 -1.90 -8.74
N GLY A 95 -5.12 -2.75 -8.24
CA GLY A 95 -4.79 -4.17 -8.13
C GLY A 95 -5.73 -4.95 -7.25
N GLY A 96 -6.68 -4.27 -6.61
CA GLY A 96 -7.68 -4.85 -5.70
C GLY A 96 -7.07 -5.72 -4.59
N GLU A 97 -6.23 -6.67 -4.98
CA GLU A 97 -5.50 -7.63 -4.13
C GLU A 97 -4.01 -7.63 -4.49
N ALA A 98 -3.15 -8.05 -3.56
CA ALA A 98 -1.76 -8.40 -3.86
C ALA A 98 -1.69 -9.93 -4.02
N VAL A 99 -1.51 -10.38 -5.26
CA VAL A 99 -1.54 -11.78 -5.63
C VAL A 99 -0.11 -12.32 -5.71
N ALA A 100 0.18 -13.41 -4.98
CA ALA A 100 1.48 -14.06 -5.05
C ALA A 100 1.68 -14.75 -6.41
N VAL A 101 2.89 -14.67 -6.95
CA VAL A 101 3.23 -15.33 -8.23
C VAL A 101 3.59 -16.81 -8.05
N ARG A 102 3.89 -17.22 -6.81
CA ARG A 102 4.18 -18.61 -6.45
C ARG A 102 3.81 -18.88 -5.00
N HIS A 103 3.62 -20.14 -4.65
CA HIS A 103 3.13 -20.54 -3.33
C HIS A 103 4.04 -20.06 -2.18
N ASP A 104 5.35 -20.31 -2.29
CA ASP A 104 6.34 -19.97 -1.26
C ASP A 104 6.58 -18.45 -1.14
N GLY A 105 6.09 -17.65 -2.09
CA GLY A 105 6.10 -16.18 -2.04
C GLY A 105 4.94 -15.54 -1.27
N ARG A 106 4.03 -16.31 -0.68
CA ARG A 106 2.83 -15.82 0.02
C ARG A 106 3.16 -15.19 1.36
N ALA A 107 2.51 -14.06 1.69
CA ALA A 107 2.60 -13.41 3.00
C ALA A 107 1.78 -14.12 4.10
N ASN A 108 0.86 -14.99 3.71
CA ASN A 108 0.03 -15.80 4.60
C ASN A 108 -0.58 -16.98 3.83
N PRO A 109 -1.04 -18.06 4.52
CA PRO A 109 -1.60 -19.25 3.87
C PRO A 109 -2.89 -19.00 3.08
N ASN A 110 -3.53 -17.84 3.25
CA ASN A 110 -4.78 -17.47 2.60
C ASN A 110 -4.62 -16.33 1.57
N GLN A 111 -3.38 -16.05 1.14
CA GLN A 111 -3.15 -15.11 0.04
C GLN A 111 -3.45 -15.77 -1.30
N LEU A 112 -4.04 -15.03 -2.22
CA LEU A 112 -4.27 -15.48 -3.59
C LEU A 112 -2.94 -15.80 -4.30
N VAL A 113 -2.96 -16.80 -5.17
CA VAL A 113 -1.81 -17.19 -6.01
C VAL A 113 -2.23 -17.24 -7.46
N MET A 114 -1.51 -16.52 -8.34
CA MET A 114 -1.71 -16.63 -9.78
C MET A 114 -0.97 -17.84 -10.33
N CYS A 115 -1.72 -18.90 -10.55
CA CYS A 115 -1.26 -20.10 -11.24
C CYS A 115 -2.34 -20.59 -12.21
N ALA A 116 -2.03 -21.59 -13.05
CA ALA A 116 -2.99 -22.11 -14.03
C ALA A 116 -4.31 -22.57 -13.37
N ALA A 117 -4.24 -23.24 -12.22
CA ALA A 117 -5.40 -23.76 -11.50
C ALA A 117 -6.29 -22.66 -10.87
N ASN A 118 -5.74 -21.49 -10.60
CA ASN A 118 -6.42 -20.40 -9.91
C ASN A 118 -6.85 -19.25 -10.84
N GLN A 119 -6.40 -19.23 -12.09
CA GLN A 119 -6.68 -18.18 -13.05
C GLN A 119 -8.16 -17.86 -13.16
N ALA A 120 -9.01 -18.87 -13.30
CA ALA A 120 -10.48 -18.68 -13.41
C ALA A 120 -11.07 -17.98 -12.18
N SER A 121 -10.61 -18.34 -10.97
CA SER A 121 -11.05 -17.69 -9.73
C SER A 121 -10.64 -16.21 -9.67
N ILE A 122 -9.44 -15.88 -10.12
CA ILE A 122 -8.93 -14.50 -10.14
C ILE A 122 -9.61 -13.68 -11.25
N SER A 123 -9.89 -14.30 -12.41
CA SER A 123 -10.70 -13.69 -13.48
C SER A 123 -12.10 -13.32 -12.98
N ALA A 124 -12.76 -14.23 -12.26
CA ALA A 124 -14.08 -14.01 -11.71
C ALA A 124 -14.15 -12.84 -10.71
N LEU A 125 -13.08 -12.52 -10.02
CA LEU A 125 -12.99 -11.32 -9.17
C LEU A 125 -13.11 -10.03 -9.99
N ARG A 126 -12.40 -9.95 -11.11
CA ARG A 126 -12.50 -8.82 -12.04
C ARG A 126 -13.93 -8.68 -12.58
N ASP A 127 -14.53 -9.78 -13.01
CA ASP A 127 -15.88 -9.78 -13.56
C ASP A 127 -16.91 -9.36 -12.51
N THR A 128 -16.78 -9.81 -11.27
CA THR A 128 -17.59 -9.38 -10.12
C THR A 128 -17.47 -7.86 -9.90
N LEU A 129 -16.26 -7.31 -9.97
CA LEU A 129 -16.02 -5.87 -9.81
C LEU A 129 -16.68 -5.09 -10.95
N VAL A 130 -16.49 -5.52 -12.20
CA VAL A 130 -17.08 -4.87 -13.39
C VAL A 130 -18.61 -4.91 -13.32
N ALA A 131 -19.21 -6.06 -12.98
CA ALA A 131 -20.65 -6.19 -12.83
C ALA A 131 -21.20 -5.24 -11.75
N ALA A 132 -20.55 -5.19 -10.58
CA ALA A 132 -20.95 -4.29 -9.50
C ALA A 132 -20.79 -2.80 -9.90
N HIS A 133 -19.76 -2.48 -10.68
CA HIS A 133 -19.56 -1.11 -11.16
C HIS A 133 -20.64 -0.70 -12.14
N ARG A 134 -21.00 -1.57 -13.09
CA ARG A 134 -22.11 -1.32 -14.04
C ARG A 134 -23.44 -1.17 -13.32
N GLU A 135 -23.72 -2.03 -12.34
CA GLU A 135 -24.93 -1.94 -11.51
C GLU A 135 -25.05 -0.59 -10.81
N ALA A 136 -23.94 -0.08 -10.22
CA ALA A 136 -23.97 1.12 -9.40
C ALA A 136 -23.80 2.43 -10.19
N MET A 137 -23.04 2.42 -11.29
CA MET A 137 -22.66 3.63 -12.04
C MET A 137 -23.33 3.70 -13.42
N ALA A 138 -24.06 2.69 -13.86
CA ALA A 138 -24.65 2.55 -15.18
C ALA A 138 -23.66 2.59 -16.37
N ASP A 139 -22.39 2.89 -16.12
CA ASP A 139 -21.35 3.04 -17.13
C ASP A 139 -19.98 2.58 -16.58
N ASP A 140 -19.32 1.68 -17.30
CA ASP A 140 -17.96 1.20 -16.99
C ASP A 140 -16.89 1.82 -17.92
N SER A 141 -17.24 2.77 -18.75
CA SER A 141 -16.28 3.49 -19.57
C SER A 141 -15.23 4.17 -18.70
N GLY A 142 -13.97 4.07 -19.09
CA GLY A 142 -12.86 4.59 -18.31
C GLY A 142 -12.57 3.84 -16.98
N LEU A 143 -13.17 2.67 -16.74
CA LEU A 143 -12.79 1.79 -15.64
C LEU A 143 -11.55 1.01 -16.04
N VAL A 144 -10.44 1.25 -15.33
CA VAL A 144 -9.15 0.58 -15.54
C VAL A 144 -8.84 -0.28 -14.33
N ILE A 145 -8.60 -1.58 -14.56
CA ILE A 145 -8.39 -2.58 -13.52
C ILE A 145 -7.04 -3.26 -13.74
N GLY A 146 -6.17 -3.14 -12.76
CA GLY A 146 -4.90 -3.86 -12.69
C GLY A 146 -4.91 -5.01 -11.70
N LEU A 147 -3.82 -5.77 -11.70
CA LEU A 147 -3.55 -6.80 -10.71
C LEU A 147 -2.14 -6.61 -10.14
N GLN A 148 -2.01 -6.48 -8.81
CA GLN A 148 -0.71 -6.39 -8.17
C GLN A 148 -0.08 -7.78 -8.04
N LEU A 149 1.07 -7.98 -8.65
CA LEU A 149 1.87 -9.20 -8.54
C LEU A 149 2.95 -9.04 -7.47
N THR A 150 3.14 -10.07 -6.64
CA THR A 150 4.02 -9.98 -5.48
C THR A 150 4.72 -11.28 -5.13
N HIS A 151 5.86 -11.14 -4.46
CA HIS A 151 6.53 -12.16 -3.64
C HIS A 151 6.91 -11.50 -2.32
N SER A 152 6.52 -12.10 -1.20
CA SER A 152 6.61 -11.44 0.11
C SER A 152 8.03 -11.43 0.71
N GLY A 153 8.97 -12.15 0.09
CA GLY A 153 10.37 -12.13 0.48
C GLY A 153 10.60 -12.53 1.95
N ARG A 154 11.21 -11.65 2.70
CA ARG A 154 11.46 -11.80 4.15
C ARG A 154 10.21 -12.12 4.96
N PHE A 155 9.04 -11.68 4.50
CA PHE A 155 7.76 -11.81 5.21
C PHE A 155 6.90 -12.98 4.74
N CYS A 156 7.48 -13.95 4.01
CA CYS A 156 6.76 -15.15 3.57
C CYS A 156 6.27 -15.99 4.77
N LYS A 157 5.00 -16.39 4.69
CA LYS A 157 4.32 -17.32 5.60
C LYS A 157 3.37 -18.21 4.80
N PRO A 158 3.86 -18.98 3.84
CA PRO A 158 3.00 -19.71 2.90
C PRO A 158 2.17 -20.82 3.54
N ASN A 159 2.66 -21.45 4.62
CA ASN A 159 2.11 -22.66 5.20
C ASN A 159 1.52 -22.44 6.60
N ASP A 160 2.04 -21.49 7.37
CA ASP A 160 1.61 -21.21 8.74
C ASP A 160 1.50 -19.71 8.98
N ARG A 161 0.40 -19.25 9.59
CA ARG A 161 0.14 -17.83 9.86
C ARG A 161 1.10 -17.20 10.89
N THR A 162 1.76 -18.03 11.69
CA THR A 162 2.62 -17.60 12.80
C THR A 162 4.12 -17.75 12.48
N ARG A 163 4.50 -18.63 11.55
CA ARG A 163 5.87 -18.95 11.23
C ARG A 163 6.33 -18.29 9.93
N PHE A 164 7.42 -17.51 10.00
CA PHE A 164 8.10 -17.01 8.81
C PHE A 164 8.90 -18.12 8.12
N GLU A 165 8.82 -18.13 6.79
CA GLU A 165 9.61 -18.96 5.87
C GLU A 165 10.28 -18.01 4.87
N PRO A 166 11.27 -17.20 5.30
CA PRO A 166 11.74 -16.04 4.55
C PRO A 166 12.55 -16.43 3.31
N HIS A 167 12.38 -15.67 2.24
CA HIS A 167 13.27 -15.63 1.10
C HIS A 167 13.97 -14.27 1.12
N ILE A 168 15.27 -14.22 1.40
CA ILE A 168 16.02 -13.01 1.61
C ILE A 168 17.11 -12.79 0.56
N LEU A 169 17.35 -11.53 0.19
CA LEU A 169 18.39 -11.17 -0.78
C LEU A 169 19.72 -10.81 -0.12
N TYR A 170 19.68 -10.30 1.10
CA TYR A 170 20.85 -9.88 1.88
C TYR A 170 20.56 -10.00 3.38
N ARG A 171 21.61 -9.96 4.17
CA ARG A 171 21.53 -9.93 5.62
C ARG A 171 21.20 -8.53 6.10
N HIS A 172 20.11 -8.41 6.87
CA HIS A 172 19.70 -7.14 7.44
C HIS A 172 19.83 -7.19 8.97
N PRO A 173 20.82 -6.51 9.58
CA PRO A 173 21.19 -6.73 11.00
C PRO A 173 20.03 -6.49 11.98
N ILE A 174 19.15 -5.56 11.67
CA ILE A 174 17.99 -5.24 12.52
C ILE A 174 16.80 -6.16 12.23
N LEU A 175 16.44 -6.33 10.95
CA LEU A 175 15.27 -7.16 10.59
C LEU A 175 15.52 -8.65 10.83
N ASP A 176 16.75 -9.15 10.60
CA ASP A 176 17.08 -10.55 10.90
C ASP A 176 16.90 -10.84 12.39
N ARG A 177 17.36 -9.94 13.27
CA ARG A 177 17.12 -10.02 14.72
C ARG A 177 15.63 -9.91 15.06
N LYS A 178 14.92 -8.94 14.49
CA LYS A 178 13.50 -8.66 14.79
C LYS A 178 12.59 -9.81 14.39
N PHE A 179 12.87 -10.47 13.27
CA PHE A 179 12.04 -11.54 12.71
C PHE A 179 12.66 -12.93 12.88
N HIS A 180 13.68 -13.06 13.73
CA HIS A 180 14.34 -14.32 14.10
C HIS A 180 14.84 -15.12 12.89
N THR A 181 15.36 -14.42 11.86
CA THR A 181 15.99 -15.07 10.71
C THR A 181 17.33 -15.66 11.16
N ALA A 182 17.51 -16.97 11.00
CA ALA A 182 18.73 -17.65 11.40
C ALA A 182 19.97 -17.07 10.68
N THR A 183 21.10 -17.02 11.37
CA THR A 183 22.34 -16.43 10.83
C THR A 183 22.90 -17.19 9.62
N ASP A 184 22.63 -18.47 9.52
CA ASP A 184 22.99 -19.37 8.42
C ASP A 184 21.89 -19.52 7.36
N HIS A 185 20.76 -18.82 7.50
CA HIS A 185 19.66 -18.87 6.53
C HIS A 185 20.18 -18.50 5.13
N PRO A 186 19.92 -19.30 4.08
CA PRO A 186 20.49 -19.05 2.76
C PRO A 186 19.93 -17.78 2.12
N LEU A 187 20.78 -17.06 1.38
CA LEU A 187 20.35 -16.00 0.49
C LEU A 187 19.85 -16.60 -0.83
N MET A 188 18.86 -15.97 -1.47
CA MET A 188 18.41 -16.36 -2.79
C MET A 188 19.58 -16.28 -3.78
N SER A 189 19.85 -17.34 -4.53
CA SER A 189 20.84 -17.32 -5.61
C SER A 189 20.32 -16.53 -6.83
N ASP A 190 21.23 -16.07 -7.70
CA ASP A 190 20.85 -15.39 -8.93
C ASP A 190 20.04 -16.33 -9.85
N GLY A 191 20.32 -17.65 -9.84
CA GLY A 191 19.51 -18.65 -10.55
C GLY A 191 18.07 -18.75 -10.00
N ALA A 192 17.89 -18.72 -8.68
CA ALA A 192 16.55 -18.70 -8.06
C ALA A 192 15.79 -17.42 -8.36
N ILE A 193 16.49 -16.28 -8.49
CA ILE A 193 15.89 -15.00 -8.89
C ILE A 193 15.42 -15.06 -10.34
N ARG A 194 16.19 -15.65 -11.28
CA ARG A 194 15.75 -15.83 -12.66
C ARG A 194 14.53 -16.73 -12.79
N ALA A 195 14.49 -17.85 -12.07
CA ALA A 195 13.30 -18.70 -12.01
C ALA A 195 12.07 -17.93 -11.46
N LEU A 196 12.27 -17.04 -10.50
CA LEU A 196 11.19 -16.19 -10.01
C LEU A 196 10.73 -15.15 -11.06
N ILE A 197 11.63 -14.61 -11.87
CA ILE A 197 11.27 -13.73 -12.99
C ILE A 197 10.34 -14.46 -13.97
N ASP A 198 10.63 -15.72 -14.29
CA ASP A 198 9.77 -16.55 -15.15
C ASP A 198 8.37 -16.73 -14.54
N ASP A 199 8.26 -16.95 -13.20
CA ASP A 199 6.97 -17.03 -12.50
C ASP A 199 6.17 -15.71 -12.57
N TYR A 200 6.83 -14.56 -12.46
CA TYR A 200 6.19 -13.26 -12.63
C TYR A 200 5.69 -13.04 -14.06
N VAL A 201 6.49 -13.38 -15.06
CA VAL A 201 6.10 -13.28 -16.48
C VAL A 201 4.91 -14.18 -16.76
N PHE A 202 4.93 -15.42 -16.25
CA PHE A 202 3.82 -16.35 -16.35
C PHE A 202 2.54 -15.78 -15.69
N ALA A 203 2.65 -15.21 -14.47
CA ALA A 203 1.53 -14.62 -13.76
C ALA A 203 0.97 -13.40 -14.50
N ALA A 204 1.83 -12.55 -15.06
CA ALA A 204 1.43 -11.40 -15.86
C ALA A 204 0.68 -11.81 -17.14
N ARG A 205 1.15 -12.83 -17.85
CA ARG A 205 0.46 -13.39 -18.99
C ARG A 205 -0.94 -13.88 -18.63
N ARG A 206 -1.08 -14.58 -17.49
CA ARG A 206 -2.38 -15.04 -16.98
C ARG A 206 -3.31 -13.90 -16.60
N ALA A 207 -2.76 -12.82 -16.04
CA ALA A 207 -3.54 -11.62 -15.75
C ALA A 207 -4.08 -10.98 -17.04
N TRP A 208 -3.25 -10.89 -18.09
CA TRP A 208 -3.67 -10.40 -19.40
C TRP A 208 -4.77 -11.27 -20.02
N ASP A 209 -4.58 -12.58 -20.03
CA ASP A 209 -5.59 -13.54 -20.52
C ASP A 209 -6.92 -13.47 -19.73
N SER A 210 -6.88 -12.99 -18.48
CA SER A 210 -8.04 -12.74 -17.62
C SER A 210 -8.67 -11.35 -17.82
N GLY A 211 -8.15 -10.54 -18.76
CA GLY A 211 -8.69 -9.23 -19.12
C GLY A 211 -8.29 -8.07 -18.18
N TYR A 212 -7.28 -8.24 -17.33
CA TYR A 212 -6.66 -7.13 -16.63
C TYR A 212 -5.92 -6.23 -17.60
N GLN A 213 -6.00 -4.92 -17.41
CA GLN A 213 -5.44 -3.94 -18.36
C GLN A 213 -3.99 -3.58 -18.03
N PHE A 214 -3.58 -3.77 -16.77
CA PHE A 214 -2.18 -3.66 -16.37
C PHE A 214 -1.87 -4.60 -15.21
N VAL A 215 -0.57 -4.85 -15.01
CA VAL A 215 -0.07 -5.46 -13.76
C VAL A 215 0.80 -4.46 -13.02
N ASP A 216 0.72 -4.50 -11.70
CA ASP A 216 1.60 -3.73 -10.82
C ASP A 216 2.71 -4.63 -10.28
N LEU A 217 3.94 -4.26 -10.54
CA LEU A 217 5.13 -4.93 -10.01
C LEU A 217 5.47 -4.32 -8.63
N LYS A 218 5.12 -5.04 -7.57
CA LYS A 218 5.23 -4.53 -6.20
C LYS A 218 6.68 -4.36 -5.74
N HIS A 219 7.15 -3.10 -5.67
CA HIS A 219 8.46 -2.70 -5.14
C HIS A 219 8.33 -1.88 -3.86
N CYS A 220 7.47 -2.31 -2.93
CA CYS A 220 7.16 -1.56 -1.71
C CYS A 220 6.99 -2.45 -0.49
N HIS A 221 6.88 -1.84 0.68
CA HIS A 221 6.49 -2.43 1.96
C HIS A 221 7.49 -3.44 2.55
N GLY A 222 8.74 -3.46 2.11
CA GLY A 222 9.74 -4.43 2.53
C GLY A 222 9.57 -5.82 1.88
N TYR A 223 8.65 -5.97 0.90
CA TYR A 223 8.53 -7.21 0.14
C TYR A 223 9.69 -7.36 -0.85
N LEU A 224 9.79 -8.50 -1.52
CA LEU A 224 10.98 -8.87 -2.27
C LEU A 224 11.40 -7.83 -3.32
N GLY A 225 10.45 -7.26 -4.08
CA GLY A 225 10.75 -6.18 -5.04
C GLY A 225 11.36 -4.94 -4.37
N HIS A 226 10.90 -4.58 -3.17
CA HIS A 226 11.49 -3.50 -2.39
C HIS A 226 12.86 -3.90 -1.81
N GLU A 227 13.01 -5.15 -1.39
CA GLU A 227 14.27 -5.68 -0.88
C GLU A 227 15.37 -5.65 -1.95
N PHE A 228 15.05 -5.85 -3.24
CA PHE A 228 16.00 -5.63 -4.33
C PHE A 228 16.56 -4.21 -4.32
N LEU A 229 15.71 -3.19 -4.19
CA LEU A 229 16.14 -1.79 -4.16
C LEU A 229 17.07 -1.47 -2.98
N SER A 230 16.92 -2.19 -1.87
CA SER A 230 17.73 -2.04 -0.65
C SER A 230 18.96 -2.96 -0.60
N ALA A 231 19.17 -3.83 -1.60
CA ALA A 231 20.20 -4.87 -1.62
C ALA A 231 21.61 -4.33 -1.90
N LYS A 232 22.01 -3.23 -1.24
CA LYS A 232 23.32 -2.58 -1.42
C LYS A 232 24.51 -3.45 -0.97
N THR A 233 24.26 -4.39 -0.06
CA THR A 233 25.29 -5.29 0.50
C THR A 233 25.27 -6.68 -0.14
N ARG A 234 24.33 -6.95 -1.05
CA ARG A 234 24.30 -8.20 -1.79
C ARG A 234 25.38 -8.24 -2.86
N GLU A 235 26.08 -9.36 -2.95
CA GLU A 235 26.96 -9.69 -4.08
C GLU A 235 26.15 -10.27 -5.26
N GLY A 236 26.75 -10.30 -6.47
CA GLY A 236 26.14 -10.89 -7.65
C GLY A 236 25.37 -9.88 -8.53
N GLU A 237 24.65 -10.41 -9.48
CA GLU A 237 24.05 -9.62 -10.57
C GLU A 237 22.82 -8.81 -10.14
N PHE A 238 22.22 -9.10 -9.00
CA PHE A 238 21.02 -8.47 -8.50
C PHE A 238 21.26 -7.65 -7.23
N GLY A 239 22.48 -7.19 -6.94
CA GLY A 239 22.81 -6.43 -5.76
C GLY A 239 23.99 -5.46 -5.95
N GLY A 240 24.31 -4.69 -4.91
CA GLY A 240 25.38 -3.70 -4.91
C GLY A 240 24.99 -2.41 -5.63
N SER A 241 25.38 -2.23 -6.89
CA SER A 241 25.05 -1.02 -7.67
C SER A 241 23.53 -0.88 -7.91
N LEU A 242 23.05 0.35 -8.10
CA LEU A 242 21.63 0.58 -8.41
C LEU A 242 21.24 -0.07 -9.75
N GLU A 243 22.14 -0.14 -10.70
CA GLU A 243 21.93 -0.86 -11.96
C GLU A 243 21.58 -2.34 -11.71
N ASN A 244 22.37 -3.03 -10.88
CA ASN A 244 22.12 -4.42 -10.52
C ASN A 244 20.86 -4.58 -9.67
N ARG A 245 20.62 -3.69 -8.70
CA ARG A 245 19.42 -3.69 -7.85
C ARG A 245 18.12 -3.45 -8.64
N THR A 246 18.19 -2.80 -9.80
CA THR A 246 17.06 -2.59 -10.72
C THR A 246 16.98 -3.63 -11.84
N ARG A 247 17.96 -4.56 -11.95
CA ARG A 247 17.96 -5.64 -12.95
C ARG A 247 16.70 -6.48 -12.88
N PHE A 248 16.24 -6.83 -11.68
CA PHE A 248 14.99 -7.56 -11.50
C PHE A 248 13.81 -6.88 -12.21
N LEU A 249 13.61 -5.57 -12.02
CA LEU A 249 12.56 -4.82 -12.72
C LEU A 249 12.77 -4.82 -14.23
N ARG A 250 14.02 -4.64 -14.71
CA ARG A 250 14.35 -4.60 -16.14
C ARG A 250 14.03 -5.92 -16.83
N GLU A 251 14.43 -7.04 -16.23
CA GLU A 251 14.19 -8.39 -16.77
C GLU A 251 12.69 -8.74 -16.72
N LEU A 252 11.97 -8.37 -15.65
CA LEU A 252 10.50 -8.51 -15.57
C LEU A 252 9.79 -7.76 -16.70
N VAL A 253 10.13 -6.50 -16.91
CA VAL A 253 9.50 -5.69 -17.97
C VAL A 253 9.77 -6.28 -19.35
N ALA A 254 11.01 -6.70 -19.62
CA ALA A 254 11.37 -7.33 -20.89
C ALA A 254 10.57 -8.63 -21.13
N GLY A 255 10.50 -9.52 -20.12
CA GLY A 255 9.76 -10.77 -20.23
C GLY A 255 8.25 -10.56 -20.38
N ILE A 256 7.66 -9.66 -19.60
CA ILE A 256 6.21 -9.36 -19.68
C ILE A 256 5.85 -8.79 -21.05
N ARG A 257 6.67 -7.91 -21.63
CA ARG A 257 6.41 -7.35 -22.96
C ARG A 257 6.52 -8.37 -24.07
N ALA A 258 7.41 -9.36 -23.92
CA ALA A 258 7.53 -10.45 -24.87
C ALA A 258 6.29 -11.36 -24.84
N GLU A 259 5.80 -11.71 -23.65
CA GLU A 259 4.73 -12.69 -23.47
C GLU A 259 3.31 -12.08 -23.43
N ALA A 260 3.19 -10.81 -23.04
CA ALA A 260 1.91 -10.09 -22.90
C ALA A 260 2.03 -8.66 -23.51
N PRO A 261 2.24 -8.51 -24.82
CA PRO A 261 2.60 -7.22 -25.44
C PRO A 261 1.50 -6.14 -25.34
N GLY A 262 0.25 -6.51 -25.06
CA GLY A 262 -0.86 -5.59 -24.86
C GLY A 262 -1.16 -5.23 -23.39
N LEU A 263 -0.39 -5.80 -22.45
CA LEU A 263 -0.56 -5.55 -21.02
C LEU A 263 0.30 -4.35 -20.60
N GLU A 264 -0.33 -3.34 -19.98
CA GLU A 264 0.42 -2.22 -19.41
C GLU A 264 1.09 -2.64 -18.08
N ILE A 265 2.16 -1.94 -17.74
CA ILE A 265 2.92 -2.21 -16.51
C ILE A 265 2.89 -0.97 -15.64
N GLY A 266 2.50 -1.16 -14.38
CA GLY A 266 2.64 -0.19 -13.31
C GLY A 266 3.65 -0.66 -12.27
N VAL A 267 4.12 0.26 -11.44
CA VAL A 267 4.98 -0.05 -10.31
C VAL A 267 4.51 0.68 -9.05
N ARG A 268 4.37 -0.06 -7.95
CA ARG A 268 4.21 0.54 -6.63
C ARG A 268 5.52 0.48 -5.88
N VAL A 269 6.04 1.65 -5.50
CA VAL A 269 7.35 1.77 -4.84
C VAL A 269 7.22 2.48 -3.49
N SER A 270 7.94 1.97 -2.45
CA SER A 270 8.23 2.74 -1.26
C SER A 270 9.36 3.70 -1.57
N ALA A 271 9.03 4.97 -1.78
CA ALA A 271 10.00 5.98 -2.19
C ALA A 271 11.04 6.28 -1.09
N VAL A 272 10.69 6.02 0.16
CA VAL A 272 11.51 6.21 1.35
C VAL A 272 11.27 5.04 2.31
N ASP A 273 12.31 4.48 2.89
CA ASP A 273 12.24 3.40 3.86
C ASP A 273 13.19 3.63 5.03
N PHE A 274 12.73 4.31 6.07
CA PHE A 274 13.56 4.59 7.25
C PHE A 274 14.03 3.32 7.96
N VAL A 275 15.09 3.47 8.77
CA VAL A 275 15.49 2.44 9.73
C VAL A 275 14.26 1.87 10.46
N PRO A 276 14.20 0.57 10.79
CA PRO A 276 13.11 -0.01 11.56
C PRO A 276 12.86 0.73 12.88
N PHE A 277 11.59 0.80 13.28
CA PHE A 277 11.15 1.40 14.53
C PHE A 277 10.66 0.33 15.50
N LYS A 278 10.71 0.67 16.79
CA LYS A 278 10.20 -0.13 17.91
C LYS A 278 9.47 0.76 18.92
N PRO A 279 8.60 0.20 19.78
CA PRO A 279 8.05 0.95 20.91
C PRO A 279 9.18 1.45 21.82
N ASP A 280 9.10 2.69 22.28
CA ASP A 280 10.02 3.24 23.30
C ASP A 280 9.70 2.63 24.67
N PRO A 281 10.57 1.80 25.25
CA PRO A 281 10.32 1.21 26.55
C PRO A 281 10.37 2.23 27.70
N ALA A 282 11.05 3.36 27.51
CA ALA A 282 11.15 4.41 28.53
C ALA A 282 9.89 5.27 28.66
N GLN A 283 9.02 5.24 27.65
CA GLN A 283 7.75 5.95 27.59
C GLN A 283 6.53 5.01 27.50
N ALA A 284 6.72 3.72 27.73
CA ALA A 284 5.63 2.75 27.84
C ALA A 284 4.97 2.89 29.22
N GLU A 285 3.63 2.96 29.25
CA GLU A 285 2.84 2.84 30.47
C GLU A 285 2.51 1.35 30.71
N PRO A 286 2.13 0.94 31.95
CA PRO A 286 1.89 -0.48 32.26
C PRO A 286 0.91 -1.19 31.31
N ASP A 287 -0.09 -0.46 30.79
CA ASP A 287 -1.14 -0.98 29.91
C ASP A 287 -1.15 -0.31 28.52
N GLU A 288 -0.06 0.37 28.12
CA GLU A 288 0.00 1.09 26.87
C GLU A 288 1.38 0.95 26.19
N LEU A 289 1.37 0.78 24.87
CA LEU A 289 2.59 0.82 24.06
C LEU A 289 3.23 2.21 24.12
N GLY A 290 4.58 2.27 24.17
CA GLY A 290 5.33 3.51 23.97
C GLY A 290 5.20 4.05 22.54
N PRO A 291 5.56 5.32 22.31
CA PRO A 291 5.69 5.88 20.96
C PRO A 291 6.80 5.17 20.18
N GLY A 292 6.71 5.22 18.84
CA GLY A 292 7.74 4.66 17.99
C GLY A 292 9.05 5.43 18.10
N VAL A 293 10.16 4.70 18.26
CA VAL A 293 11.53 5.24 18.16
C VAL A 293 12.35 4.40 17.18
N PRO A 294 13.35 4.98 16.50
CA PRO A 294 14.29 4.22 15.66
C PRO A 294 14.91 3.09 16.47
N ASP A 295 15.01 1.91 15.88
CA ASP A 295 15.77 0.81 16.49
C ASP A 295 17.27 1.17 16.52
N ASP A 296 18.04 0.52 17.40
CA ASP A 296 19.47 0.76 17.50
C ASP A 296 20.16 0.38 16.18
N HIS A 297 20.77 1.39 15.57
CA HIS A 297 21.42 1.29 14.26
C HIS A 297 22.83 1.88 14.25
N ALA A 298 23.35 2.33 15.39
CA ALA A 298 24.67 2.98 15.47
C ALA A 298 25.80 2.09 14.89
N ALA A 299 25.75 0.79 15.18
CA ALA A 299 26.72 -0.17 14.65
C ALA A 299 26.51 -0.51 13.15
N CYS A 300 25.45 0.01 12.53
CA CYS A 300 25.10 -0.27 11.13
C CYS A 300 25.42 0.89 10.20
N LEU A 301 26.03 1.96 10.70
CA LEU A 301 26.41 3.14 9.90
C LEU A 301 27.72 2.90 9.12
N PRO A 302 27.86 3.39 7.86
CA PRO A 302 26.79 3.99 7.07
C PRO A 302 25.66 2.99 6.76
N TYR A 303 24.40 3.43 6.85
CA TYR A 303 23.23 2.56 6.80
C TYR A 303 22.88 2.12 5.36
N ARG A 304 23.37 0.97 4.96
CA ARG A 304 23.25 0.42 3.61
C ARG A 304 22.18 -0.67 3.47
N TYR A 305 21.11 -0.56 4.25
CA TYR A 305 20.07 -1.60 4.37
C TYR A 305 18.68 -1.09 4.01
N ALA A 306 18.57 0.13 3.47
CA ALA A 306 17.31 0.73 3.07
C ALA A 306 17.45 1.51 1.77
N PHE A 307 16.32 1.80 1.14
CA PHE A 307 16.20 2.58 -0.09
C PHE A 307 15.57 3.94 0.20
N GLY A 308 16.06 5.00 -0.45
CA GLY A 308 15.49 6.34 -0.35
C GLY A 308 15.78 7.06 0.96
N VAL A 309 16.89 6.75 1.64
CA VAL A 309 17.33 7.39 2.89
C VAL A 309 18.78 7.81 2.85
N ASP A 310 19.10 8.81 3.67
CA ASP A 310 20.48 9.21 3.96
C ASP A 310 21.19 8.11 4.75
N GLU A 311 22.38 7.67 4.28
CA GLU A 311 23.11 6.57 4.92
C GLU A 311 23.76 6.96 6.26
N ALA A 312 23.99 8.25 6.52
CA ALA A 312 24.51 8.74 7.79
C ALA A 312 23.37 8.99 8.81
N THR A 313 22.19 9.37 8.33
CA THR A 313 21.01 9.68 9.15
C THR A 313 19.78 8.95 8.61
N PRO A 314 19.62 7.63 8.86
CA PRO A 314 18.62 6.78 8.21
C PRO A 314 17.17 7.01 8.66
N THR A 315 16.91 8.10 9.34
CA THR A 315 15.59 8.69 9.62
C THR A 315 15.30 9.92 8.75
N GLN A 316 16.22 10.28 7.85
CA GLN A 316 16.04 11.34 6.86
C GLN A 316 15.88 10.74 5.46
N ALA A 317 14.96 11.32 4.69
CA ALA A 317 14.72 10.91 3.32
C ALA A 317 15.82 11.44 2.39
N ASP A 318 16.31 10.57 1.50
CA ASP A 318 17.10 10.94 0.33
C ASP A 318 16.44 10.31 -0.92
N LEU A 319 15.83 11.14 -1.74
CA LEU A 319 15.10 10.70 -2.94
C LEU A 319 16.02 10.55 -4.17
N SER A 320 17.32 10.65 -4.05
CA SER A 320 18.26 10.58 -5.19
C SER A 320 18.16 9.25 -5.93
N GLU A 321 18.24 8.12 -5.22
CA GLU A 321 18.07 6.80 -5.83
C GLU A 321 16.62 6.56 -6.29
N THR A 322 15.62 7.11 -5.60
CA THR A 322 14.21 7.05 -6.03
C THR A 322 14.00 7.76 -7.35
N ARG A 323 14.61 8.92 -7.56
CA ARG A 323 14.58 9.63 -8.86
C ARG A 323 15.23 8.81 -9.95
N THR A 324 16.38 8.23 -9.69
CA THR A 324 17.06 7.35 -10.65
C THR A 324 16.21 6.13 -10.99
N PHE A 325 15.57 5.50 -10.00
CA PHE A 325 14.64 4.40 -10.22
C PHE A 325 13.44 4.79 -11.12
N LEU A 326 12.87 5.98 -10.89
CA LEU A 326 11.77 6.49 -11.70
C LEU A 326 12.20 6.83 -13.13
N ALA A 327 13.41 7.36 -13.33
CA ALA A 327 13.98 7.54 -14.67
C ALA A 327 14.11 6.20 -15.41
N ILE A 328 14.64 5.16 -14.73
CA ILE A 328 14.72 3.81 -15.27
C ILE A 328 13.32 3.27 -15.61
N ALA A 329 12.33 3.43 -14.72
CA ALA A 329 10.97 3.00 -14.98
C ALA A 329 10.37 3.70 -16.21
N GLN A 330 10.59 5.01 -16.34
CA GLN A 330 10.17 5.79 -17.50
C GLN A 330 10.84 5.32 -18.80
N ASP A 331 12.15 5.07 -18.80
CA ASP A 331 12.92 4.55 -19.94
C ASP A 331 12.43 3.16 -20.35
N LEU A 332 12.04 2.34 -19.37
CA LEU A 332 11.37 1.06 -19.60
C LEU A 332 9.92 1.23 -20.09
N GLY A 333 9.41 2.44 -20.27
CA GLY A 333 8.05 2.77 -20.72
C GLY A 333 6.96 2.48 -19.71
N ILE A 334 7.29 2.33 -18.42
CA ILE A 334 6.30 2.33 -17.34
C ILE A 334 5.77 3.75 -17.18
N ARG A 335 4.45 3.92 -17.19
CA ARG A 335 3.79 5.23 -17.07
C ARG A 335 2.96 5.38 -15.81
N LEU A 336 2.56 4.27 -15.19
CA LEU A 336 1.75 4.22 -13.97
C LEU A 336 2.66 4.00 -12.75
N VAL A 337 2.68 4.93 -11.81
CA VAL A 337 3.50 4.87 -10.60
C VAL A 337 2.63 5.12 -9.36
N ASN A 338 2.68 4.20 -8.40
CA ASN A 338 1.98 4.31 -7.13
C ASN A 338 3.01 4.51 -6.00
N ILE A 339 3.04 5.69 -5.42
CA ILE A 339 4.00 6.02 -4.36
C ILE A 339 3.43 5.68 -2.98
N THR A 340 4.23 4.98 -2.21
CA THR A 340 4.04 4.76 -0.77
C THR A 340 5.38 5.00 -0.04
N LEU A 341 5.37 4.90 1.29
CA LEU A 341 6.56 5.07 2.13
C LEU A 341 6.66 3.89 3.09
N GLY A 342 7.87 3.48 3.41
CA GLY A 342 8.17 2.51 4.45
C GLY A 342 7.51 1.14 4.29
N SER A 343 7.43 0.44 5.43
CA SER A 343 6.86 -0.90 5.55
C SER A 343 5.85 -1.00 6.71
N PRO A 344 4.72 -1.68 6.52
CA PRO A 344 3.77 -1.90 7.61
C PRO A 344 4.29 -2.87 8.69
N TYR A 345 5.43 -3.53 8.45
CA TYR A 345 6.00 -4.54 9.34
C TYR A 345 6.99 -3.96 10.35
N TYR A 346 7.65 -2.83 10.03
CA TYR A 346 8.71 -2.31 10.89
C TYR A 346 8.73 -0.78 11.02
N ASN A 347 8.02 -0.03 10.14
CA ASN A 347 7.79 1.41 10.32
C ASN A 347 6.36 1.83 9.88
N PRO A 348 5.31 1.25 10.52
CA PRO A 348 3.91 1.41 10.12
C PRO A 348 3.42 2.86 10.10
N HIS A 349 3.99 3.78 10.89
CA HIS A 349 3.62 5.20 10.90
C HIS A 349 3.96 5.89 9.57
N LEU A 350 5.05 5.45 8.89
CA LEU A 350 5.38 5.94 7.55
C LEU A 350 4.39 5.45 6.52
N THR A 351 4.12 4.13 6.49
CA THR A 351 3.29 3.53 5.43
C THR A 351 1.84 3.96 5.51
N ARG A 352 1.31 4.14 6.71
CA ARG A 352 -0.10 4.39 6.92
C ARG A 352 -0.34 5.24 8.17
N PRO A 353 -0.36 6.56 8.01
CA PRO A 353 -0.70 7.46 9.10
C PRO A 353 -1.97 7.01 9.80
N ALA A 354 -1.91 6.81 11.11
CA ALA A 354 -3.00 6.31 11.93
C ALA A 354 -2.83 6.75 13.38
N MET A 355 -3.95 7.06 14.03
CA MET A 355 -3.93 7.40 15.45
C MET A 355 -3.71 6.17 16.33
N TYR A 356 -4.29 5.03 15.95
CA TYR A 356 -4.20 3.79 16.72
C TYR A 356 -3.28 2.80 16.01
N PRO A 357 -2.27 2.24 16.72
CA PRO A 357 -1.35 1.27 16.13
C PRO A 357 -2.01 -0.11 15.92
N PRO A 358 -1.42 -0.97 15.08
CA PRO A 358 -1.73 -2.40 15.09
C PRO A 358 -1.11 -3.08 16.32
N SER A 359 -1.52 -4.32 16.63
CA SER A 359 -1.11 -5.05 17.84
C SER A 359 0.40 -5.33 17.96
N ASP A 360 1.12 -5.33 16.85
CA ASP A 360 2.58 -5.50 16.77
C ASP A 360 3.33 -4.20 16.48
N GLY A 361 2.66 -3.07 16.64
CA GLY A 361 3.19 -1.74 16.34
C GLY A 361 3.60 -0.95 17.59
N TYR A 362 3.47 0.36 17.49
CA TYR A 362 3.79 1.35 18.53
C TYR A 362 2.86 2.56 18.36
N LYS A 363 2.69 3.38 19.39
CA LYS A 363 1.96 4.65 19.27
C LYS A 363 2.65 5.55 18.23
N PRO A 364 1.91 6.36 17.47
CA PRO A 364 2.53 7.24 16.48
C PRO A 364 3.59 8.14 17.13
N PRO A 365 4.81 8.21 16.56
CA PRO A 365 5.89 9.05 17.07
C PRO A 365 5.66 10.54 16.81
N GLU A 366 4.73 10.86 15.94
CA GLU A 366 4.40 12.20 15.47
C GLU A 366 2.88 12.32 15.24
N ASP A 367 2.35 13.54 15.07
CA ASP A 367 0.96 13.70 14.62
C ASP A 367 0.80 13.05 13.24
N PRO A 368 -0.15 12.14 13.04
CA PRO A 368 -0.32 11.46 11.75
C PRO A 368 -0.58 12.39 10.55
N LEU A 369 -0.99 13.65 10.76
CA LEU A 369 -1.08 14.65 9.69
C LEU A 369 0.29 14.99 9.09
N LEU A 370 1.37 14.95 9.89
CA LEU A 370 2.75 15.07 9.37
C LEU A 370 3.09 13.90 8.44
N GLY A 371 2.66 12.68 8.82
CA GLY A 371 2.78 11.50 7.96
C GLY A 371 1.98 11.64 6.66
N VAL A 372 0.76 12.20 6.71
CA VAL A 372 -0.02 12.49 5.50
C VAL A 372 0.71 13.50 4.61
N LEU A 373 1.18 14.62 5.17
CA LEU A 373 1.94 15.62 4.41
C LEU A 373 3.18 14.99 3.75
N ARG A 374 3.90 14.13 4.48
CA ARG A 374 5.09 13.43 3.94
C ARG A 374 4.74 12.63 2.68
N HIS A 375 3.61 11.89 2.69
CA HIS A 375 3.13 11.21 1.49
C HIS A 375 2.83 12.18 0.34
N LEU A 376 2.04 13.23 0.61
CA LEU A 376 1.62 14.17 -0.42
C LEU A 376 2.80 14.96 -1.00
N ALA A 377 3.71 15.44 -0.15
CA ALA A 377 4.89 16.19 -0.56
C ALA A 377 5.86 15.32 -1.37
N THR A 378 6.08 14.06 -0.97
CA THR A 378 6.91 13.13 -1.75
C THR A 378 6.35 12.95 -3.16
N VAL A 379 5.04 12.75 -3.30
CA VAL A 379 4.41 12.60 -4.62
C VAL A 379 4.51 13.89 -5.43
N ARG A 380 4.24 15.04 -4.81
CA ARG A 380 4.38 16.37 -5.45
C ARG A 380 5.78 16.56 -6.03
N ASP A 381 6.81 16.30 -5.24
CA ASP A 381 8.19 16.55 -5.63
C ASP A 381 8.62 15.60 -6.76
N LEU A 382 8.25 14.32 -6.68
CA LEU A 382 8.53 13.35 -7.73
C LEU A 382 7.75 13.65 -9.02
N LYS A 383 6.47 14.05 -8.90
CA LYS A 383 5.67 14.42 -10.09
C LYS A 383 6.19 15.66 -10.79
N ARG A 384 6.69 16.64 -10.04
CA ARG A 384 7.35 17.82 -10.62
C ARG A 384 8.59 17.41 -11.43
N ASP A 385 9.37 16.46 -10.93
CA ASP A 385 10.59 15.99 -11.57
C ASP A 385 10.29 15.04 -12.76
N PHE A 386 9.14 14.33 -12.74
CA PHE A 386 8.71 13.37 -13.76
C PHE A 386 7.28 13.64 -14.26
N PRO A 387 7.02 14.74 -14.96
CA PRO A 387 5.67 15.15 -15.37
C PRO A 387 5.00 14.19 -16.36
N GLN A 388 5.77 13.32 -17.03
CA GLN A 388 5.29 12.32 -17.97
C GLN A 388 4.74 11.05 -17.32
N LEU A 389 5.05 10.82 -16.03
CA LEU A 389 4.52 9.72 -15.26
C LEU A 389 3.19 10.10 -14.63
N ALA A 390 2.26 9.15 -14.59
CA ALA A 390 1.01 9.30 -13.87
C ALA A 390 1.16 8.76 -12.45
N PHE A 391 1.04 9.64 -11.47
CA PHE A 391 1.28 9.33 -10.06
C PHE A 391 -0.01 9.10 -9.30
N MET A 392 -0.06 8.00 -8.55
CA MET A 392 -1.05 7.72 -7.54
C MET A 392 -0.46 7.93 -6.15
N GLY A 393 -1.06 8.84 -5.39
CA GLY A 393 -0.66 9.13 -4.01
C GLY A 393 -1.33 8.20 -2.99
N SER A 394 -0.78 8.20 -1.78
CA SER A 394 -1.24 7.41 -0.62
C SER A 394 -1.45 8.30 0.61
N GLY A 395 -1.95 7.73 1.73
CA GLY A 395 -2.05 8.44 3.01
C GLY A 395 -3.40 9.12 3.29
N TYR A 396 -4.26 9.29 2.32
CA TYR A 396 -5.49 10.10 2.40
C TYR A 396 -6.51 9.65 3.46
N THR A 397 -6.56 8.37 3.83
CA THR A 397 -7.58 7.84 4.76
C THR A 397 -7.60 8.57 6.11
N TYR A 398 -6.45 9.02 6.62
CA TYR A 398 -6.38 9.71 7.92
C TYR A 398 -7.06 11.09 7.90
N LEU A 399 -7.23 11.71 6.74
CA LEU A 399 -7.92 13.00 6.58
C LEU A 399 -9.42 12.94 6.92
N GLN A 400 -10.02 11.77 6.95
CA GLN A 400 -11.40 11.50 7.39
C GLN A 400 -12.42 12.42 6.68
N GLU A 401 -13.07 13.36 7.40
CA GLU A 401 -14.06 14.31 6.87
C GLU A 401 -13.46 15.24 5.83
N PHE A 402 -12.18 15.60 5.93
CA PHE A 402 -11.50 16.56 5.06
C PHE A 402 -10.78 15.89 3.89
N LEU A 403 -10.95 14.57 3.72
CA LEU A 403 -10.36 13.82 2.61
C LEU A 403 -10.75 14.42 1.24
N PRO A 404 -12.03 14.70 0.95
CA PRO A 404 -12.39 15.27 -0.36
C PRO A 404 -11.80 16.67 -0.60
N ASN A 405 -11.74 17.51 0.43
CA ASN A 405 -11.21 18.86 0.36
C ASN A 405 -9.70 18.87 0.03
N VAL A 406 -8.93 18.02 0.69
CA VAL A 406 -7.50 17.88 0.41
C VAL A 406 -7.27 17.17 -0.92
N ALA A 407 -8.01 16.08 -1.20
CA ALA A 407 -7.90 15.33 -2.45
C ALA A 407 -8.12 16.22 -3.68
N GLN A 408 -9.17 17.04 -3.66
CA GLN A 408 -9.47 17.99 -4.72
C GLN A 408 -8.35 19.02 -4.88
N ALA A 409 -7.90 19.61 -3.78
CA ALA A 409 -6.86 20.63 -3.79
C ALA A 409 -5.53 20.10 -4.36
N VAL A 410 -5.08 18.92 -3.96
CA VAL A 410 -3.82 18.33 -4.47
C VAL A 410 -3.91 17.93 -5.94
N VAL A 411 -5.08 17.46 -6.41
CA VAL A 411 -5.30 17.17 -7.83
C VAL A 411 -5.31 18.48 -8.64
N ARG A 412 -6.04 19.50 -8.19
CA ARG A 412 -6.12 20.82 -8.83
C ARG A 412 -4.73 21.47 -8.96
N GLN A 413 -3.91 21.37 -7.92
CA GLN A 413 -2.56 21.92 -7.90
C GLN A 413 -1.52 21.05 -8.60
N GLY A 414 -1.91 19.91 -9.16
CA GLY A 414 -1.00 19.01 -9.87
C GLY A 414 0.00 18.29 -8.97
N TRP A 415 -0.30 18.11 -7.66
CA TRP A 415 0.57 17.35 -6.76
C TRP A 415 0.49 15.84 -7.03
N THR A 416 -0.66 15.36 -7.48
CA THR A 416 -0.90 13.96 -7.84
C THR A 416 -1.87 13.85 -9.00
N ASP A 417 -1.85 12.72 -9.71
CA ASP A 417 -2.84 12.41 -10.74
C ASP A 417 -4.02 11.63 -10.19
N PHE A 418 -3.77 10.73 -9.23
CA PHE A 418 -4.78 9.88 -8.64
C PHE A 418 -4.71 9.88 -7.12
N VAL A 419 -5.87 9.89 -6.48
CA VAL A 419 -6.06 9.82 -5.03
C VAL A 419 -6.29 8.36 -4.64
N GLY A 420 -5.27 7.73 -4.07
CA GLY A 420 -5.29 6.31 -3.71
C GLY A 420 -5.95 6.04 -2.37
N LEU A 421 -7.08 5.33 -2.38
CA LEU A 421 -7.85 4.97 -1.20
C LEU A 421 -7.65 3.51 -0.82
N GLY A 422 -7.24 3.26 0.41
CA GLY A 422 -7.14 1.91 0.99
C GLY A 422 -8.21 1.69 2.05
N ARG A 423 -7.85 1.83 3.32
CA ARG A 423 -8.70 1.52 4.48
C ARG A 423 -10.07 2.24 4.48
N MET A 424 -10.18 3.41 3.86
CA MET A 424 -11.44 4.14 3.77
C MET A 424 -12.51 3.34 3.04
N VAL A 425 -12.18 2.70 1.93
CA VAL A 425 -13.16 1.93 1.12
C VAL A 425 -13.49 0.55 1.69
N LEU A 426 -12.80 0.10 2.75
CA LEU A 426 -13.23 -1.08 3.51
C LEU A 426 -14.47 -0.79 4.38
N ALA A 427 -14.61 0.45 4.84
CA ALA A 427 -15.72 0.89 5.68
C ALA A 427 -16.79 1.66 4.89
N TYR A 428 -16.34 2.44 3.92
CA TYR A 428 -17.17 3.31 3.10
C TYR A 428 -16.78 3.16 1.61
N PRO A 429 -17.14 2.02 0.98
CA PRO A 429 -16.82 1.79 -0.43
C PRO A 429 -17.28 2.92 -1.34
N GLU A 430 -18.51 3.42 -1.19
CA GLU A 430 -19.14 4.39 -2.08
C GLU A 430 -18.66 5.84 -1.87
N LEU A 431 -17.66 6.09 -1.01
CA LEU A 431 -17.17 7.46 -0.75
C LEU A 431 -16.78 8.21 -2.04
N PRO A 432 -16.02 7.64 -3.00
CA PRO A 432 -15.73 8.33 -4.26
C PRO A 432 -16.99 8.72 -5.03
N ALA A 433 -17.96 7.79 -5.16
CA ALA A 433 -19.22 8.04 -5.86
C ALA A 433 -20.04 9.13 -5.17
N ASP A 434 -20.10 9.15 -3.83
CA ASP A 434 -20.81 10.18 -3.07
C ASP A 434 -20.17 11.56 -3.28
N VAL A 435 -18.84 11.64 -3.23
CA VAL A 435 -18.09 12.89 -3.48
C VAL A 435 -18.33 13.41 -4.89
N LEU A 436 -18.18 12.57 -5.90
CA LEU A 436 -18.39 12.96 -7.30
C LEU A 436 -19.83 13.43 -7.60
N ALA A 437 -20.80 12.82 -6.92
CA ALA A 437 -22.22 13.21 -7.04
C ALA A 437 -22.65 14.37 -6.12
N GLY A 438 -21.75 14.90 -5.30
CA GLY A 438 -22.08 15.96 -4.33
C GLY A 438 -22.98 15.51 -3.18
N ARG A 439 -23.04 14.19 -2.90
CA ARG A 439 -23.82 13.68 -1.78
C ARG A 439 -23.08 13.90 -0.46
N PRO A 440 -23.79 14.20 0.64
CA PRO A 440 -23.16 14.35 1.96
C PRO A 440 -22.41 13.08 2.39
N LEU A 441 -21.23 13.25 3.00
CA LEU A 441 -20.46 12.17 3.53
C LEU A 441 -21.20 11.44 4.66
N GLN A 442 -21.21 10.13 4.63
CA GLN A 442 -21.78 9.28 5.68
C GLN A 442 -20.80 9.17 6.85
N ARG A 443 -20.75 10.19 7.73
CA ARG A 443 -19.75 10.35 8.80
C ARG A 443 -19.57 9.13 9.70
N LYS A 444 -20.62 8.31 9.90
CA LYS A 444 -20.57 7.06 10.69
C LYS A 444 -19.78 5.95 10.00
N ARG A 445 -19.57 6.03 8.68
CA ARG A 445 -18.82 5.04 7.89
C ARG A 445 -17.36 5.46 7.64
N LEU A 446 -16.97 6.69 7.96
CA LEU A 446 -15.59 7.16 7.76
C LEU A 446 -14.61 6.36 8.63
N CYS A 447 -13.56 5.85 8.01
CA CYS A 447 -12.49 5.15 8.69
C CYS A 447 -11.79 6.06 9.71
N ARG A 448 -11.79 5.67 10.98
CA ARG A 448 -11.15 6.40 12.10
C ARG A 448 -9.74 5.89 12.40
N SER A 449 -9.14 5.13 11.51
CA SER A 449 -7.79 4.55 11.66
C SER A 449 -7.59 3.72 12.93
N PHE A 450 -8.59 2.94 13.33
CA PHE A 450 -8.53 2.03 14.49
C PHE A 450 -7.54 0.87 14.31
N SER A 451 -7.06 0.65 13.10
CA SER A 451 -6.12 -0.41 12.71
C SER A 451 -6.59 -1.86 12.90
N ASP A 452 -7.86 -2.09 13.21
CA ASP A 452 -8.45 -3.42 13.37
C ASP A 452 -8.28 -4.29 12.11
N CYS A 453 -8.39 -3.69 10.91
CA CYS A 453 -8.15 -4.37 9.64
C CYS A 453 -6.70 -4.87 9.46
N THR A 454 -5.77 -4.46 10.30
CA THR A 454 -4.38 -4.93 10.33
C THR A 454 -4.11 -5.78 11.56
N THR A 455 -4.67 -5.40 12.71
CA THR A 455 -4.56 -6.18 13.95
C THR A 455 -5.18 -7.58 13.78
N ALA A 456 -6.32 -7.68 13.08
CA ALA A 456 -6.96 -8.96 12.80
C ALA A 456 -6.01 -9.95 12.09
N PRO A 457 -5.44 -9.67 10.90
CA PRO A 457 -4.52 -10.61 10.24
C PRO A 457 -3.23 -10.87 11.01
N ARG A 458 -2.74 -9.91 11.81
CA ARG A 458 -1.59 -10.12 12.72
C ARG A 458 -1.87 -11.19 13.78
N ASN A 459 -3.15 -11.37 14.11
CA ASN A 459 -3.62 -12.37 15.09
C ASN A 459 -4.32 -13.57 14.42
N GLY A 460 -4.00 -13.85 13.16
CA GLY A 460 -4.50 -15.02 12.44
C GLY A 460 -5.98 -14.95 12.03
N LEU A 461 -6.57 -13.75 12.01
CA LEU A 461 -7.95 -13.50 11.56
C LEU A 461 -7.94 -12.91 10.15
N VAL A 462 -9.10 -12.91 9.48
CA VAL A 462 -9.25 -12.25 8.18
C VAL A 462 -9.21 -10.72 8.32
N SER A 463 -8.69 -10.02 7.31
CA SER A 463 -8.70 -8.57 7.29
C SER A 463 -10.09 -8.03 6.94
N GLY A 464 -10.54 -6.99 7.65
CA GLY A 464 -11.83 -6.35 7.40
C GLY A 464 -12.06 -5.17 8.33
N CYS A 465 -13.10 -4.38 8.07
CA CYS A 465 -13.43 -3.24 8.93
C CYS A 465 -14.34 -3.68 10.07
N TYR A 466 -13.81 -4.28 11.10
CA TYR A 466 -14.56 -4.77 12.26
C TYR A 466 -15.38 -3.69 13.00
N PRO A 467 -14.88 -2.45 13.18
CA PRO A 467 -15.66 -1.43 13.89
C PRO A 467 -16.88 -0.90 13.13
N LEU A 468 -16.80 -0.82 11.79
CA LEU A 468 -17.75 -0.04 10.99
C LEU A 468 -18.54 -0.86 9.96
N ASP A 469 -18.04 -2.02 9.54
CA ASP A 469 -18.74 -2.91 8.62
C ASP A 469 -19.52 -3.98 9.41
N ALA A 470 -20.83 -3.98 9.25
CA ALA A 470 -21.72 -4.90 9.96
C ALA A 470 -21.42 -6.39 9.72
N HIS A 471 -20.86 -6.74 8.56
CA HIS A 471 -20.44 -8.10 8.23
C HIS A 471 -19.36 -8.60 9.19
N TYR A 472 -18.29 -7.83 9.35
CA TYR A 472 -17.17 -8.19 10.26
C TYR A 472 -17.53 -7.95 11.72
N LYS A 473 -18.26 -6.87 12.03
CA LYS A 473 -18.65 -6.54 13.41
C LYS A 473 -19.51 -7.62 14.07
N LYS A 474 -20.30 -8.34 13.28
CA LYS A 474 -21.18 -9.43 13.74
C LYS A 474 -20.53 -10.81 13.62
N SER A 475 -19.32 -10.89 13.10
CA SER A 475 -18.63 -12.17 12.92
C SER A 475 -18.07 -12.71 14.24
N PRO A 476 -17.89 -14.03 14.36
CA PRO A 476 -17.23 -14.64 15.53
C PRO A 476 -15.82 -14.13 15.77
N GLU A 477 -15.11 -13.71 14.72
CA GLU A 477 -13.76 -13.18 14.78
C GLU A 477 -13.70 -11.88 15.59
N MET A 478 -14.77 -11.10 15.69
CA MET A 478 -14.81 -9.86 16.46
C MET A 478 -14.51 -10.12 17.94
N VAL A 479 -14.97 -11.21 18.52
CA VAL A 479 -14.69 -11.59 19.91
C VAL A 479 -13.20 -11.88 20.10
N ARG A 480 -12.61 -12.65 19.17
CA ARG A 480 -11.18 -13.00 19.17
C ARG A 480 -10.31 -11.74 18.98
N LEU A 481 -10.72 -10.84 18.08
CA LEU A 481 -10.01 -9.58 17.84
C LEU A 481 -10.04 -8.69 19.10
N THR A 482 -11.17 -8.60 19.79
CA THR A 482 -11.29 -7.83 21.04
C THR A 482 -10.35 -8.39 22.11
N ALA A 483 -10.28 -9.70 22.26
CA ALA A 483 -9.35 -10.34 23.18
C ALA A 483 -7.88 -10.06 22.81
N ALA A 484 -7.53 -10.16 21.53
CA ALA A 484 -6.18 -9.86 21.03
C ALA A 484 -5.79 -8.39 21.26
N LYS A 485 -6.71 -7.45 21.06
CA LYS A 485 -6.48 -6.02 21.33
C LYS A 485 -6.21 -5.76 22.80
N LYS A 486 -7.00 -6.40 23.68
CA LYS A 486 -6.81 -6.29 25.13
C LYS A 486 -5.44 -6.84 25.56
N ALA A 487 -5.05 -7.99 25.02
CA ALA A 487 -3.74 -8.59 25.30
C ALA A 487 -2.56 -7.74 24.77
N ALA A 488 -2.78 -6.96 23.70
CA ALA A 488 -1.78 -6.05 23.12
C ALA A 488 -1.87 -4.61 23.68
N HIS A 489 -2.62 -4.38 24.79
CA HIS A 489 -2.81 -3.05 25.39
C HIS A 489 -3.35 -1.99 24.41
N LEU A 490 -4.28 -2.39 23.52
CA LEU A 490 -4.92 -1.53 22.52
C LEU A 490 -6.43 -1.30 22.75
N ALA A 491 -6.95 -1.76 23.87
CA ALA A 491 -8.38 -1.69 24.19
C ALA A 491 -8.79 -0.36 24.84
#